data_22a1f4039b373fe1b062e97a7c4c3cc2
#
_entry.id   22a1f4039b373fe1b062e97a7c4c3cc2
#
_cell.length_a   1.000
_cell.length_b   1.000
_cell.length_c   1.000
_cell.angle_alpha   90.00
_cell.angle_beta   90.00
_cell.angle_gamma   90.00
#
_symmetry.space_group_name_H-M   'P 1'
#
loop_
_entity.id
_entity.type
_entity.pdbx_description
1 polymer ?
#
loop_
_entity_poly.entity_id
_entity_poly.type
_entity_poly.pdbx_seq_one_letter_code
_entity_poly.pdbx_strand_id
1 'polypeptide(L)'
;MKTINRLASFIKADHRYVYLGTSVIAALGLAFSQRNPTPLSFLAPTGVFQDCLWAILWAWLVVSAAALVTKLMHWNDYREKSPFASERFRRGARLGSYVVVAIAAIFFVDRCVMSFIDLVQVSIVSDSNPSDFLSSLVYMTYKSGDFFIRGIEITIALATFGTVIAFFLALLFVFLRIQTFDRVDNDLVRFFKSIGRGFATIYSTIVRGTPMMVQGLLIYYAGFTVLRGMGFETAQANQIW
;
A
#
# COMPACT_ATOMS: atom_id res chain seq x y z
N MET A 1 18.37 -7.00 14.80
CA MET A 1 18.42 -8.44 15.08
C MET A 1 18.40 -8.80 16.58
N LYS A 2 19.19 -8.17 17.46
CA LYS A 2 19.17 -8.49 18.92
C LYS A 2 17.83 -8.28 19.62
N THR A 3 17.03 -7.28 19.23
CA THR A 3 15.73 -6.96 19.84
C THR A 3 14.66 -7.99 19.48
N ILE A 4 14.63 -8.47 18.22
CA ILE A 4 13.70 -9.49 17.76
C ILE A 4 13.97 -10.83 18.45
N ASN A 5 15.26 -11.20 18.63
CA ASN A 5 15.64 -12.41 19.34
C ASN A 5 15.29 -12.35 20.83
N ARG A 6 15.38 -11.17 21.47
CA ARG A 6 14.92 -10.97 22.86
C ARG A 6 13.41 -11.11 22.99
N LEU A 7 12.63 -10.52 22.06
CA LEU A 7 11.19 -10.64 22.03
C LEU A 7 10.75 -12.08 21.78
N ALA A 8 11.38 -12.79 20.85
CA ALA A 8 11.13 -14.19 20.58
C ALA A 8 11.49 -15.10 21.78
N SER A 9 12.58 -14.82 22.48
CA SER A 9 12.95 -15.55 23.70
C SER A 9 11.98 -15.28 24.86
N PHE A 10 11.49 -14.03 25.00
CA PHE A 10 10.49 -13.65 25.99
C PHE A 10 9.15 -14.35 25.74
N ILE A 11 8.67 -14.34 24.48
CA ILE A 11 7.44 -15.03 24.07
C ILE A 11 7.57 -16.55 24.28
N LYS A 12 8.75 -17.14 24.00
CA LYS A 12 9.01 -18.56 24.27
C LYS A 12 9.04 -18.89 25.77
N ALA A 13 9.53 -17.97 26.58
CA ALA A 13 9.62 -18.16 28.03
C ALA A 13 8.28 -18.00 28.76
N ASP A 14 7.44 -17.07 28.29
CA ASP A 14 6.15 -16.79 28.91
C ASP A 14 4.98 -17.34 28.06
N HIS A 15 4.54 -18.56 28.42
CA HIS A 15 3.42 -19.23 27.74
C HIS A 15 2.07 -18.49 27.80
N ARG A 16 1.94 -17.47 28.65
CA ARG A 16 0.72 -16.66 28.78
C ARG A 16 0.40 -15.87 27.51
N TYR A 17 1.43 -15.40 26.83
CA TYR A 17 1.26 -14.69 25.54
C TYR A 17 0.84 -15.63 24.41
N VAL A 18 1.26 -16.90 24.47
CA VAL A 18 0.83 -17.91 23.50
C VAL A 18 -0.67 -18.13 23.57
N TYR A 19 -1.26 -18.21 24.78
CA TYR A 19 -2.71 -18.37 24.92
C TYR A 19 -3.47 -17.13 24.46
N LEU A 20 -3.03 -15.95 24.85
CA LEU A 20 -3.72 -14.70 24.51
C LEU A 20 -3.66 -14.43 23.00
N GLY A 21 -2.49 -14.57 22.39
CA GLY A 21 -2.32 -14.36 20.95
C GLY A 21 -3.08 -15.39 20.12
N THR A 22 -3.03 -16.66 20.48
CA THR A 22 -3.73 -17.70 19.73
C THR A 22 -5.23 -17.72 19.96
N SER A 23 -5.74 -17.21 21.09
CA SER A 23 -7.18 -17.04 21.28
C SER A 23 -7.76 -15.96 20.38
N VAL A 24 -7.03 -14.87 20.14
CA VAL A 24 -7.41 -13.85 19.16
C VAL A 24 -7.44 -14.45 17.74
N ILE A 25 -6.42 -15.22 17.38
CA ILE A 25 -6.35 -15.89 16.07
C ILE A 25 -7.50 -16.89 15.91
N ALA A 26 -7.83 -17.66 16.95
CA ALA A 26 -8.96 -18.59 16.95
C ALA A 26 -10.30 -17.85 16.76
N ALA A 27 -10.48 -16.72 17.44
CA ALA A 27 -11.68 -15.88 17.27
C ALA A 27 -11.79 -15.30 15.85
N LEU A 28 -10.67 -14.85 15.26
CA LEU A 28 -10.61 -14.43 13.87
C LEU A 28 -10.94 -15.59 12.91
N GLY A 29 -10.39 -16.78 13.15
CA GLY A 29 -10.69 -17.98 12.37
C GLY A 29 -12.19 -18.31 12.42
N LEU A 30 -12.83 -18.23 13.58
CA LEU A 30 -14.29 -18.39 13.72
C LEU A 30 -15.07 -17.28 12.99
N ALA A 31 -14.64 -16.05 13.07
CA ALA A 31 -15.28 -14.95 12.35
C ALA A 31 -15.21 -15.16 10.82
N PHE A 32 -14.08 -15.66 10.30
CA PHE A 32 -13.97 -16.02 8.89
C PHE A 32 -14.85 -17.21 8.53
N SER A 33 -14.96 -18.22 9.40
CA SER A 33 -15.81 -19.39 9.13
C SER A 33 -17.30 -19.06 8.97
N GLN A 34 -17.77 -17.95 9.57
CA GLN A 34 -19.16 -17.49 9.46
C GLN A 34 -19.49 -16.78 8.14
N ARG A 35 -18.47 -16.42 7.35
CA ARG A 35 -18.71 -15.81 6.04
C ARG A 35 -19.29 -16.84 5.07
N ASN A 36 -20.19 -16.39 4.22
CA ASN A 36 -20.80 -17.25 3.19
C ASN A 36 -19.71 -17.82 2.26
N PRO A 37 -19.79 -19.13 1.96
CA PRO A 37 -18.88 -19.76 1.01
C PRO A 37 -19.14 -19.24 -0.39
N THR A 38 -18.06 -19.05 -1.15
CA THR A 38 -18.13 -18.76 -2.58
C THR A 38 -18.09 -20.07 -3.40
N PRO A 39 -18.44 -20.05 -4.69
CA PRO A 39 -18.34 -21.22 -5.56
C PRO A 39 -16.94 -21.85 -5.60
N LEU A 40 -15.88 -21.07 -5.37
CA LEU A 40 -14.50 -21.53 -5.32
C LEU A 40 -14.06 -22.07 -3.95
N SER A 41 -14.94 -22.08 -2.95
CA SER A 41 -14.62 -22.60 -1.61
C SER A 41 -14.31 -24.10 -1.66
N PHE A 42 -13.16 -24.50 -1.13
CA PHE A 42 -12.76 -25.90 -1.03
C PHE A 42 -13.25 -26.57 0.26
N LEU A 43 -13.64 -25.79 1.27
CA LEU A 43 -14.22 -26.28 2.51
C LEU A 43 -15.73 -26.52 2.43
N ALA A 44 -16.45 -25.77 1.59
CA ALA A 44 -17.90 -25.88 1.47
C ALA A 44 -18.39 -27.32 1.14
N PRO A 45 -17.76 -28.09 0.23
CA PRO A 45 -18.17 -29.45 -0.06
C PRO A 45 -17.86 -30.46 1.06
N THR A 46 -17.02 -30.08 2.04
CA THR A 46 -16.52 -30.99 3.09
C THR A 46 -17.21 -30.76 4.43
N GLY A 47 -18.52 -30.54 4.49
CA GLY A 47 -19.27 -30.10 5.66
C GLY A 47 -18.80 -30.65 7.01
N VAL A 48 -18.68 -31.98 7.14
CA VAL A 48 -18.22 -32.63 8.39
C VAL A 48 -16.80 -32.19 8.79
N PHE A 49 -15.90 -32.05 7.82
CA PHE A 49 -14.52 -31.62 8.10
C PHE A 49 -14.50 -30.15 8.54
N GLN A 50 -15.28 -29.30 7.92
CA GLN A 50 -15.43 -27.91 8.35
C GLN A 50 -15.95 -27.82 9.78
N ASP A 51 -16.96 -28.61 10.15
CA ASP A 51 -17.51 -28.64 11.50
C ASP A 51 -16.48 -29.13 12.54
N CYS A 52 -15.66 -30.10 12.19
CA CYS A 52 -14.55 -30.53 13.05
C CYS A 52 -13.53 -29.41 13.29
N LEU A 53 -13.13 -28.68 12.23
CA LEU A 53 -12.21 -27.56 12.36
C LEU A 53 -12.82 -26.45 13.23
N TRP A 54 -14.10 -26.15 13.04
CA TRP A 54 -14.85 -25.20 13.83
C TRP A 54 -14.93 -25.60 15.31
N ALA A 55 -15.21 -26.87 15.61
CA ALA A 55 -15.25 -27.39 16.95
C ALA A 55 -13.88 -27.28 17.66
N ILE A 56 -12.77 -27.52 16.95
CA ILE A 56 -11.41 -27.37 17.50
C ILE A 56 -11.14 -25.91 17.89
N LEU A 57 -11.53 -24.93 17.08
CA LEU A 57 -11.37 -23.52 17.40
C LEU A 57 -12.18 -23.13 18.65
N TRP A 58 -13.43 -23.60 18.76
CA TRP A 58 -14.26 -23.40 19.96
C TRP A 58 -13.66 -24.04 21.20
N ALA A 59 -13.22 -25.31 21.10
CA ALA A 59 -12.54 -25.99 22.20
C ALA A 59 -11.32 -25.21 22.69
N TRP A 60 -10.52 -24.67 21.76
CA TRP A 60 -9.38 -23.83 22.12
C TRP A 60 -9.76 -22.55 22.84
N LEU A 61 -10.83 -21.86 22.42
CA LEU A 61 -11.34 -20.67 23.12
C LEU A 61 -11.81 -21.01 24.53
N VAL A 62 -12.52 -22.11 24.72
CA VAL A 62 -12.96 -22.56 26.04
C VAL A 62 -11.75 -22.85 26.95
N VAL A 63 -10.74 -23.56 26.47
CA VAL A 63 -9.50 -23.82 27.20
C VAL A 63 -8.76 -22.53 27.53
N SER A 64 -8.67 -21.60 26.59
CA SER A 64 -8.04 -20.30 26.80
C SER A 64 -8.79 -19.44 27.83
N ALA A 65 -10.12 -19.46 27.78
CA ALA A 65 -10.96 -18.77 28.77
C ALA A 65 -10.80 -19.37 30.17
N ALA A 66 -10.81 -20.70 30.29
CA ALA A 66 -10.56 -21.38 31.54
C ALA A 66 -9.17 -21.06 32.14
N ALA A 67 -8.13 -21.01 31.28
CA ALA A 67 -6.79 -20.61 31.70
C ALA A 67 -6.73 -19.13 32.17
N LEU A 68 -7.49 -18.22 31.53
CA LEU A 68 -7.62 -16.82 31.94
C LEU A 68 -8.36 -16.68 33.30
N VAL A 69 -9.47 -17.38 33.46
CA VAL A 69 -10.24 -17.37 34.72
C VAL A 69 -9.40 -17.90 35.88
N THR A 70 -8.73 -19.05 35.72
CA THR A 70 -7.85 -19.60 36.78
C THR A 70 -6.70 -18.65 37.10
N LYS A 71 -6.19 -17.89 36.14
CA LYS A 71 -5.17 -16.86 36.38
C LYS A 71 -5.72 -15.68 37.19
N LEU A 72 -6.94 -15.22 36.89
CA LEU A 72 -7.58 -14.13 37.64
C LEU A 72 -7.89 -14.52 39.07
N MET A 73 -8.33 -15.79 39.29
CA MET A 73 -8.64 -16.29 40.61
C MET A 73 -7.37 -16.50 41.48
N HIS A 74 -6.24 -16.88 40.89
CA HIS A 74 -4.99 -17.18 41.58
C HIS A 74 -3.86 -16.26 41.11
N TRP A 75 -4.07 -14.94 41.16
CA TRP A 75 -3.13 -13.97 40.60
C TRP A 75 -1.70 -14.09 41.16
N ASN A 76 -1.57 -14.33 42.51
CA ASN A 76 -0.26 -14.42 43.17
C ASN A 76 0.36 -15.83 43.12
N ASP A 77 -0.48 -16.88 43.15
CA ASP A 77 -0.04 -18.27 43.30
C ASP A 77 -0.26 -19.13 42.04
N TYR A 78 -0.43 -18.48 40.87
CA TYR A 78 -0.78 -19.15 39.61
C TYR A 78 0.17 -20.31 39.24
N ARG A 79 1.47 -20.19 39.55
CA ARG A 79 2.46 -21.20 39.18
C ARG A 79 2.32 -22.49 40.01
N GLU A 80 1.89 -22.37 41.24
CA GLU A 80 1.79 -23.51 42.17
C GLU A 80 0.43 -24.19 42.11
N LYS A 81 -0.64 -23.41 41.94
CA LYS A 81 -2.01 -23.94 42.06
C LYS A 81 -2.70 -24.21 40.71
N SER A 82 -2.20 -23.69 39.59
CA SER A 82 -2.86 -23.87 38.32
C SER A 82 -2.36 -25.11 37.56
N PRO A 83 -3.25 -26.03 37.16
CA PRO A 83 -2.89 -27.18 36.33
C PRO A 83 -2.34 -26.74 34.94
N PHE A 84 -2.71 -25.56 34.48
CA PHE A 84 -2.25 -24.99 33.22
C PHE A 84 -0.78 -24.52 33.25
N ALA A 85 -0.17 -24.41 34.42
CA ALA A 85 1.24 -24.04 34.57
C ALA A 85 2.20 -25.25 34.43
N SER A 86 1.68 -26.47 34.36
CA SER A 86 2.49 -27.69 34.27
C SER A 86 3.27 -27.78 32.96
N GLU A 87 4.49 -28.32 32.97
CA GLU A 87 5.32 -28.42 31.75
C GLU A 87 4.71 -29.30 30.65
N ARG A 88 3.97 -30.35 31.04
CA ARG A 88 3.28 -31.24 30.10
C ARG A 88 2.19 -30.45 29.34
N PHE A 89 1.40 -29.67 30.08
CA PHE A 89 0.35 -28.87 29.51
C PHE A 89 0.94 -27.75 28.59
N ARG A 90 2.06 -27.15 29.00
CA ARG A 90 2.77 -26.13 28.18
C ARG A 90 3.24 -26.68 26.81
N ARG A 91 3.72 -27.92 26.76
CA ARG A 91 4.13 -28.58 25.52
C ARG A 91 2.91 -28.83 24.61
N GLY A 92 1.84 -29.38 25.21
CA GLY A 92 0.59 -29.58 24.47
C GLY A 92 -0.03 -28.29 23.95
N ALA A 93 -0.06 -27.25 24.77
CA ALA A 93 -0.56 -25.92 24.37
C ALA A 93 0.24 -25.29 23.24
N ARG A 94 1.56 -25.48 23.21
CA ARG A 94 2.39 -25.02 22.12
C ARG A 94 2.06 -25.74 20.81
N LEU A 95 1.90 -27.04 20.86
CA LEU A 95 1.49 -27.81 19.68
C LEU A 95 0.07 -27.43 19.23
N GLY A 96 -0.87 -27.33 20.18
CA GLY A 96 -2.24 -26.88 19.90
C GLY A 96 -2.30 -25.49 19.31
N SER A 97 -1.42 -24.56 19.73
CA SER A 97 -1.38 -23.21 19.17
C SER A 97 -0.99 -23.20 17.68
N TYR A 98 -0.08 -24.07 17.24
CA TYR A 98 0.25 -24.20 15.82
C TYR A 98 -0.92 -24.76 15.02
N VAL A 99 -1.64 -25.75 15.57
CA VAL A 99 -2.83 -26.32 14.93
C VAL A 99 -3.92 -25.24 14.78
N VAL A 100 -4.16 -24.46 15.82
CA VAL A 100 -5.14 -23.35 15.79
C VAL A 100 -4.77 -22.30 14.73
N VAL A 101 -3.50 -21.93 14.66
CA VAL A 101 -3.03 -20.97 13.62
C VAL A 101 -3.21 -21.56 12.23
N ALA A 102 -2.89 -22.84 12.04
CA ALA A 102 -3.08 -23.50 10.75
C ALA A 102 -4.57 -23.56 10.35
N ILE A 103 -5.47 -23.88 11.28
CA ILE A 103 -6.91 -23.92 11.03
C ILE A 103 -7.45 -22.52 10.70
N ALA A 104 -7.04 -21.49 11.46
CA ALA A 104 -7.44 -20.12 11.18
C ALA A 104 -6.92 -19.64 9.81
N ALA A 105 -5.71 -20.03 9.42
CA ALA A 105 -5.15 -19.75 8.10
C ALA A 105 -5.94 -20.46 6.98
N ILE A 106 -6.36 -21.70 7.19
CA ILE A 106 -7.22 -22.44 6.24
C ILE A 106 -8.55 -21.70 6.03
N PHE A 107 -9.23 -21.29 7.11
CA PHE A 107 -10.46 -20.49 6.98
C PHE A 107 -10.25 -19.15 6.31
N PHE A 108 -9.13 -18.47 6.63
CA PHE A 108 -8.78 -17.22 5.97
C PHE A 108 -8.59 -17.40 4.45
N VAL A 109 -7.84 -18.42 4.05
CA VAL A 109 -7.62 -18.70 2.61
C VAL A 109 -8.96 -19.05 1.94
N ASP A 110 -9.74 -19.94 2.53
CA ASP A 110 -11.02 -20.39 1.95
C ASP A 110 -12.05 -19.25 1.83
N ARG A 111 -12.18 -18.42 2.87
CA ARG A 111 -13.27 -17.42 2.95
C ARG A 111 -12.86 -16.01 2.49
N CYS A 112 -11.58 -15.66 2.53
CA CYS A 112 -11.11 -14.35 2.11
C CYS A 112 -10.39 -14.42 0.78
N VAL A 113 -9.41 -15.32 0.62
CA VAL A 113 -8.61 -15.37 -0.60
C VAL A 113 -9.43 -15.93 -1.76
N MET A 114 -10.13 -17.05 -1.55
CA MET A 114 -10.98 -17.65 -2.61
C MET A 114 -12.16 -16.74 -2.96
N SER A 115 -12.75 -16.06 -1.98
CA SER A 115 -13.78 -15.04 -2.23
C SER A 115 -13.26 -13.87 -3.05
N PHE A 116 -12.05 -13.41 -2.79
CA PHE A 116 -11.43 -12.34 -3.57
C PHE A 116 -11.12 -12.81 -5.01
N ILE A 117 -10.63 -14.04 -5.19
CA ILE A 117 -10.37 -14.61 -6.52
C ILE A 117 -11.68 -14.72 -7.31
N ASP A 118 -12.74 -15.22 -6.69
CA ASP A 118 -14.07 -15.34 -7.31
C ASP A 118 -14.61 -13.97 -7.73
N LEU A 119 -14.51 -12.98 -6.84
CA LEU A 119 -14.89 -11.59 -7.13
C LEU A 119 -14.13 -11.04 -8.35
N VAL A 120 -12.81 -11.28 -8.41
CA VAL A 120 -11.97 -10.85 -9.54
C VAL A 120 -12.42 -11.54 -10.83
N GLN A 121 -12.60 -12.86 -10.81
CA GLN A 121 -13.03 -13.62 -12.00
C GLN A 121 -14.40 -13.16 -12.52
N VAL A 122 -15.39 -13.03 -11.63
CA VAL A 122 -16.73 -12.58 -11.98
C VAL A 122 -16.71 -11.15 -12.52
N SER A 123 -15.91 -10.26 -11.90
CA SER A 123 -15.83 -8.86 -12.32
C SER A 123 -15.18 -8.68 -13.68
N ILE A 124 -14.15 -9.49 -14.01
CA ILE A 124 -13.49 -9.45 -15.32
C ILE A 124 -14.41 -9.91 -16.45
N VAL A 125 -15.22 -10.94 -16.20
CA VAL A 125 -16.13 -11.53 -17.20
C VAL A 125 -17.42 -10.74 -17.35
N SER A 126 -17.76 -9.87 -16.39
CA SER A 126 -18.99 -9.07 -16.44
C SER A 126 -19.04 -8.14 -17.66
N ASP A 127 -20.20 -8.10 -18.34
CA ASP A 127 -20.43 -7.19 -19.47
C ASP A 127 -20.78 -5.76 -19.02
N SER A 128 -21.28 -5.59 -17.81
CA SER A 128 -21.69 -4.32 -17.25
C SER A 128 -20.96 -4.04 -15.93
N ASN A 129 -20.84 -2.75 -15.59
CA ASN A 129 -20.23 -2.35 -14.32
C ASN A 129 -21.04 -2.86 -13.12
N PRO A 130 -20.46 -3.71 -12.25
CA PRO A 130 -21.14 -4.21 -11.06
C PRO A 130 -21.50 -3.08 -10.09
N SER A 131 -22.58 -3.24 -9.34
CA SER A 131 -23.02 -2.26 -8.35
C SER A 131 -22.19 -2.25 -7.08
N ASP A 132 -21.47 -3.32 -6.79
CA ASP A 132 -20.62 -3.45 -5.62
C ASP A 132 -19.28 -2.72 -5.82
N PHE A 133 -18.82 -2.00 -4.78
CA PHE A 133 -17.63 -1.15 -4.88
C PHE A 133 -16.37 -1.89 -5.29
N LEU A 134 -16.07 -3.03 -4.66
CA LEU A 134 -14.84 -3.79 -4.96
C LEU A 134 -14.89 -4.41 -6.35
N SER A 135 -16.04 -4.98 -6.74
CA SER A 135 -16.26 -5.55 -8.07
C SER A 135 -16.16 -4.48 -9.16
N SER A 136 -16.76 -3.31 -8.92
CA SER A 136 -16.68 -2.15 -9.82
C SER A 136 -15.25 -1.65 -9.99
N LEU A 137 -14.47 -1.62 -8.90
CA LEU A 137 -13.08 -1.19 -8.94
C LEU A 137 -12.22 -2.16 -9.78
N VAL A 138 -12.40 -3.47 -9.59
CA VAL A 138 -11.72 -4.50 -10.40
C VAL A 138 -12.12 -4.40 -11.87
N TYR A 139 -13.43 -4.29 -12.14
CA TYR A 139 -13.96 -4.15 -13.49
C TYR A 139 -13.38 -2.92 -14.20
N MET A 140 -13.43 -1.75 -13.56
CA MET A 140 -12.89 -0.52 -14.13
C MET A 140 -11.38 -0.61 -14.38
N THR A 141 -10.63 -1.16 -13.43
CA THR A 141 -9.17 -1.32 -13.56
C THR A 141 -8.84 -2.24 -14.74
N TYR A 142 -9.56 -3.33 -14.91
CA TYR A 142 -9.36 -4.27 -16.02
C TYR A 142 -9.76 -3.66 -17.37
N LYS A 143 -10.96 -3.09 -17.48
CA LYS A 143 -11.45 -2.49 -18.73
C LYS A 143 -10.66 -1.26 -19.15
N SER A 144 -10.15 -0.49 -18.19
CA SER A 144 -9.33 0.70 -18.45
C SER A 144 -7.83 0.41 -18.44
N GLY A 145 -7.41 -0.83 -18.40
CA GLY A 145 -6.00 -1.24 -18.28
C GLY A 145 -5.11 -0.58 -19.33
N ASP A 146 -5.53 -0.53 -20.59
CA ASP A 146 -4.78 0.11 -21.66
C ASP A 146 -4.58 1.61 -21.43
N PHE A 147 -5.59 2.30 -20.88
CA PHE A 147 -5.46 3.70 -20.54
C PHE A 147 -4.48 3.92 -19.39
N PHE A 148 -4.48 3.03 -18.37
CA PHE A 148 -3.52 3.08 -17.28
C PHE A 148 -2.09 2.86 -17.77
N ILE A 149 -1.88 1.85 -18.63
CA ILE A 149 -0.55 1.56 -19.20
C ILE A 149 -0.05 2.74 -20.01
N ARG A 150 -0.87 3.28 -20.93
CA ARG A 150 -0.53 4.48 -21.70
C ARG A 150 -0.26 5.69 -20.81
N GLY A 151 -1.06 5.90 -19.76
CA GLY A 151 -0.84 6.97 -18.79
C GLY A 151 0.51 6.83 -18.07
N ILE A 152 0.90 5.63 -17.69
CA ILE A 152 2.21 5.35 -17.08
C ILE A 152 3.34 5.60 -18.07
N GLU A 153 3.23 5.11 -19.31
CA GLU A 153 4.22 5.33 -20.36
C GLU A 153 4.44 6.84 -20.63
N ILE A 154 3.36 7.59 -20.82
CA ILE A 154 3.42 9.04 -21.03
C ILE A 154 4.04 9.74 -19.83
N THR A 155 3.66 9.35 -18.61
CA THR A 155 4.19 9.96 -17.38
C THR A 155 5.69 9.71 -17.24
N ILE A 156 6.15 8.49 -17.50
CA ILE A 156 7.57 8.13 -17.46
C ILE A 156 8.35 8.88 -18.54
N ALA A 157 7.80 8.90 -19.77
CA ALA A 157 8.41 9.64 -20.88
C ALA A 157 8.53 11.13 -20.55
N LEU A 158 7.43 11.76 -20.10
CA LEU A 158 7.42 13.18 -19.75
C LEU A 158 8.39 13.50 -18.61
N ALA A 159 8.42 12.67 -17.56
CA ALA A 159 9.34 12.82 -16.44
C ALA A 159 10.81 12.71 -16.90
N THR A 160 11.11 11.75 -17.76
CA THR A 160 12.47 11.53 -18.26
C THR A 160 12.92 12.69 -19.15
N PHE A 161 12.14 13.03 -20.17
CA PHE A 161 12.46 14.15 -21.06
C PHE A 161 12.50 15.49 -20.33
N GLY A 162 11.52 15.73 -19.45
CA GLY A 162 11.48 16.93 -18.62
C GLY A 162 12.69 17.05 -17.71
N THR A 163 13.13 15.97 -17.09
CA THR A 163 14.34 15.97 -16.25
C THR A 163 15.61 16.25 -17.04
N VAL A 164 15.74 15.65 -18.23
CA VAL A 164 16.90 15.87 -19.11
C VAL A 164 16.95 17.32 -19.57
N ILE A 165 15.83 17.88 -20.04
CA ILE A 165 15.74 19.27 -20.45
C ILE A 165 16.04 20.21 -19.28
N ALA A 166 15.44 19.95 -18.12
CA ALA A 166 15.66 20.75 -16.91
C ALA A 166 17.12 20.73 -16.47
N PHE A 167 17.81 19.59 -16.61
CA PHE A 167 19.23 19.47 -16.30
C PHE A 167 20.08 20.38 -17.20
N PHE A 168 19.88 20.35 -18.52
CA PHE A 168 20.63 21.22 -19.45
C PHE A 168 20.30 22.68 -19.23
N LEU A 169 19.03 23.05 -19.00
CA LEU A 169 18.64 24.40 -18.66
C LEU A 169 19.30 24.86 -17.36
N ALA A 170 19.32 24.02 -16.32
CA ALA A 170 19.98 24.34 -15.06
C ALA A 170 21.47 24.60 -15.25
N LEU A 171 22.16 23.77 -16.04
CA LEU A 171 23.58 24.00 -16.37
C LEU A 171 23.78 25.33 -17.10
N LEU A 172 22.94 25.64 -18.06
CA LEU A 172 22.98 26.93 -18.79
C LEU A 172 22.83 28.10 -17.84
N PHE A 173 21.84 28.08 -16.95
CA PHE A 173 21.61 29.16 -15.99
C PHE A 173 22.74 29.28 -14.96
N VAL A 174 23.29 28.15 -14.50
CA VAL A 174 24.46 28.14 -13.62
C VAL A 174 25.65 28.78 -14.34
N PHE A 175 25.89 28.40 -15.59
CA PHE A 175 26.99 28.96 -16.39
C PHE A 175 26.82 30.47 -16.58
N LEU A 176 25.64 30.95 -16.92
CA LEU A 176 25.36 32.38 -17.04
C LEU A 176 25.55 33.14 -15.73
N ARG A 177 25.27 32.52 -14.59
CA ARG A 177 25.35 33.14 -13.26
C ARG A 177 26.78 33.20 -12.68
N ILE A 178 27.64 32.23 -13.03
CA ILE A 178 29.02 32.14 -12.52
C ILE A 178 29.95 33.10 -13.26
N GLN A 179 29.55 33.68 -14.39
CA GLN A 179 30.41 34.60 -15.18
C GLN A 179 30.93 35.72 -14.32
N THR A 180 32.25 35.82 -14.22
CA THR A 180 32.98 36.91 -13.57
C THR A 180 33.44 37.94 -14.62
N PHE A 181 33.58 39.19 -14.19
CA PHE A 181 34.07 40.26 -15.04
C PHE A 181 35.60 40.36 -14.93
N ASP A 182 36.32 40.10 -16.02
CA ASP A 182 37.75 40.25 -16.06
C ASP A 182 38.15 41.64 -16.64
N ARG A 183 39.30 42.14 -16.21
CA ARG A 183 39.82 43.42 -16.70
C ARG A 183 40.18 43.43 -18.19
N VAL A 184 40.39 42.25 -18.74
CA VAL A 184 40.78 42.02 -20.15
C VAL A 184 39.53 41.90 -21.07
N ASP A 185 38.32 41.77 -20.49
CA ASP A 185 37.10 41.62 -21.27
C ASP A 185 36.75 42.87 -22.07
N ASN A 186 36.43 42.70 -23.31
CA ASN A 186 35.94 43.76 -24.20
C ASN A 186 34.56 44.26 -23.71
N ASP A 187 34.23 45.53 -23.89
CA ASP A 187 32.98 46.15 -23.44
C ASP A 187 31.73 45.40 -23.89
N LEU A 188 31.73 44.89 -25.13
CA LEU A 188 30.64 44.03 -25.63
C LEU A 188 30.46 42.73 -24.85
N VAL A 189 31.57 42.07 -24.50
CA VAL A 189 31.52 40.83 -23.74
C VAL A 189 31.00 41.08 -22.32
N ARG A 190 31.41 42.17 -21.67
CA ARG A 190 30.91 42.63 -20.38
C ARG A 190 29.39 42.89 -20.42
N PHE A 191 28.90 43.54 -21.47
CA PHE A 191 27.49 43.81 -21.65
C PHE A 191 26.68 42.52 -21.74
N PHE A 192 27.07 41.54 -22.59
CA PHE A 192 26.39 40.25 -22.68
C PHE A 192 26.48 39.41 -21.41
N LYS A 193 27.61 39.40 -20.72
CA LYS A 193 27.72 38.74 -19.43
C LYS A 193 26.81 39.37 -18.36
N SER A 194 26.64 40.67 -18.36
CA SER A 194 25.73 41.40 -17.46
C SER A 194 24.28 41.08 -17.70
N ILE A 195 23.85 41.09 -18.97
CA ILE A 195 22.49 40.75 -19.37
C ILE A 195 22.20 39.28 -19.02
N GLY A 196 23.08 38.35 -19.38
CA GLY A 196 22.91 36.92 -19.10
C GLY A 196 22.78 36.64 -17.62
N ARG A 197 23.63 37.28 -16.79
CA ARG A 197 23.55 37.14 -15.31
C ARG A 197 22.26 37.74 -14.74
N GLY A 198 21.83 38.92 -15.25
CA GLY A 198 20.58 39.56 -14.86
C GLY A 198 19.38 38.68 -15.18
N PHE A 199 19.30 38.19 -16.43
CA PHE A 199 18.25 37.29 -16.89
C PHE A 199 18.19 36.01 -16.04
N ALA A 200 19.31 35.33 -15.84
CA ALA A 200 19.37 34.11 -15.03
C ALA A 200 18.91 34.34 -13.58
N THR A 201 19.24 35.51 -13.01
CA THR A 201 18.84 35.89 -11.65
C THR A 201 17.35 36.14 -11.56
N ILE A 202 16.78 36.94 -12.47
CA ILE A 202 15.35 37.27 -12.53
C ILE A 202 14.52 35.98 -12.74
N TYR A 203 14.89 35.19 -13.73
CA TYR A 203 14.23 33.92 -14.02
C TYR A 203 14.23 32.99 -12.81
N SER A 204 15.40 32.77 -12.20
CA SER A 204 15.55 31.92 -11.00
C SER A 204 14.71 32.43 -9.81
N THR A 205 14.61 33.76 -9.63
CA THR A 205 13.82 34.35 -8.56
C THR A 205 12.32 34.17 -8.78
N ILE A 206 11.84 34.37 -10.01
CA ILE A 206 10.42 34.19 -10.36
C ILE A 206 10.05 32.72 -10.21
N VAL A 207 10.82 31.79 -10.80
CA VAL A 207 10.50 30.37 -10.78
C VAL A 207 10.53 29.78 -9.38
N ARG A 208 11.47 30.25 -8.51
CA ARG A 208 11.49 29.83 -7.10
C ARG A 208 10.40 30.47 -6.24
N GLY A 209 9.97 31.67 -6.59
CA GLY A 209 8.99 32.44 -5.83
C GLY A 209 7.53 32.06 -6.13
N THR A 210 7.27 31.38 -7.24
CA THR A 210 5.90 30.99 -7.66
C THR A 210 5.64 29.50 -7.40
N PRO A 211 4.46 29.12 -6.84
CA PRO A 211 4.07 27.73 -6.68
C PRO A 211 4.03 27.00 -8.03
N MET A 212 4.56 25.79 -8.08
CA MET A 212 4.69 24.99 -9.32
C MET A 212 3.34 24.78 -10.03
N MET A 213 2.25 24.61 -9.26
CA MET A 213 0.89 24.53 -9.81
C MET A 213 0.45 25.79 -10.57
N VAL A 214 0.79 26.98 -10.05
CA VAL A 214 0.44 28.24 -10.70
C VAL A 214 1.20 28.40 -12.01
N GLN A 215 2.48 28.01 -12.03
CA GLN A 215 3.28 28.01 -13.27
C GLN A 215 2.68 27.09 -14.32
N GLY A 216 2.30 25.86 -13.92
CA GLY A 216 1.66 24.89 -14.81
C GLY A 216 0.34 25.43 -15.39
N LEU A 217 -0.51 26.03 -14.56
CA LEU A 217 -1.77 26.63 -15.00
C LEU A 217 -1.55 27.81 -15.95
N LEU A 218 -0.59 28.69 -15.66
CA LEU A 218 -0.27 29.82 -16.54
C LEU A 218 0.19 29.35 -17.93
N ILE A 219 1.07 28.35 -17.96
CA ILE A 219 1.57 27.77 -19.23
C ILE A 219 0.41 27.11 -19.98
N TYR A 220 -0.41 26.31 -19.28
CA TYR A 220 -1.57 25.66 -19.89
C TYR A 220 -2.55 26.67 -20.51
N TYR A 221 -3.01 27.64 -19.73
CA TYR A 221 -3.99 28.63 -20.25
C TYR A 221 -3.41 29.50 -21.33
N ALA A 222 -2.13 29.91 -21.23
CA ALA A 222 -1.48 30.70 -22.29
C ALA A 222 -1.38 29.90 -23.60
N GLY A 223 -0.90 28.64 -23.52
CA GLY A 223 -0.79 27.79 -24.71
C GLY A 223 -2.14 27.46 -25.32
N PHE A 224 -3.13 27.14 -24.49
CA PHE A 224 -4.51 26.90 -24.94
C PHE A 224 -5.11 28.11 -25.66
N THR A 225 -4.90 29.31 -25.13
CA THR A 225 -5.41 30.55 -25.73
C THR A 225 -4.75 30.83 -27.08
N VAL A 226 -3.44 30.58 -27.20
CA VAL A 226 -2.70 30.72 -28.47
C VAL A 226 -3.23 29.73 -29.52
N LEU A 227 -3.42 28.45 -29.15
CA LEU A 227 -3.96 27.45 -30.08
C LEU A 227 -5.37 27.81 -30.56
N ARG A 228 -6.23 28.26 -29.66
CA ARG A 228 -7.55 28.77 -30.06
C ARG A 228 -7.49 29.99 -30.97
N GLY A 229 -6.55 30.90 -30.74
CA GLY A 229 -6.29 32.04 -31.59
C GLY A 229 -5.82 31.65 -33.00
N MET A 230 -5.18 30.48 -33.13
CA MET A 230 -4.78 29.90 -34.42
C MET A 230 -5.93 29.17 -35.15
N GLY A 231 -7.14 29.12 -34.58
CA GLY A 231 -8.32 28.53 -35.21
C GLY A 231 -8.59 27.07 -34.87
N PHE A 232 -7.86 26.49 -33.92
CA PHE A 232 -8.15 25.13 -33.43
C PHE A 232 -9.42 25.08 -32.59
N GLU A 233 -10.26 24.06 -32.80
CA GLU A 233 -11.42 23.82 -31.94
C GLU A 233 -11.00 23.43 -30.51
N THR A 234 -11.88 23.67 -29.54
CA THR A 234 -11.61 23.37 -28.11
C THR A 234 -11.15 21.92 -27.87
N ALA A 235 -11.78 20.96 -28.56
CA ALA A 235 -11.43 19.56 -28.47
C ALA A 235 -10.02 19.26 -29.01
N GLN A 236 -9.69 19.84 -30.16
CA GLN A 236 -8.37 19.71 -30.79
C GLN A 236 -7.28 20.40 -29.97
N ALA A 237 -7.54 21.60 -29.46
CA ALA A 237 -6.59 22.32 -28.61
C ALA A 237 -6.26 21.55 -27.33
N ASN A 238 -7.24 20.87 -26.72
CA ASN A 238 -7.04 20.02 -25.57
C ASN A 238 -6.28 18.71 -25.86
N GLN A 239 -6.31 18.22 -27.11
CA GLN A 239 -5.54 17.03 -27.50
C GLN A 239 -4.08 17.33 -27.84
N ILE A 240 -3.83 18.53 -28.35
CA ILE A 240 -2.48 18.98 -28.79
C ILE A 240 -1.67 19.48 -27.60
N TRP A 241 -2.32 20.15 -26.63
CA TRP A 241 -1.71 20.78 -25.46
C TRP A 241 -1.77 19.89 -24.21
#